data_aa959e106e98b7f580db1559880aa252
#
_entry.id   aa959e106e98b7f580db1559880aa252
#
_cell.length_a   1.000
_cell.length_b   1.000
_cell.length_c   1.000
_cell.angle_alpha   90.00
_cell.angle_beta   90.00
_cell.angle_gamma   90.00
#
_symmetry.space_group_name_H-M   'P 1'
#
loop_
_entity.id
_entity.type
_entity.pdbx_description
1 polymer ?
#
loop_
_entity_poly.entity_id
_entity_poly.type
_entity_poly.pdbx_seq_one_letter_code
_entity_poly.pdbx_strand_id
1 'polypeptide(L)'
;MLPFVFLIICGVYFTLKCRFFQFRFLPSSLKYAFGGMKKSDGKSGVSPFQAACTALSATVGTGNIAGVAGAVAIGGAGAVFWMWISAFAGMIVKVAEIILSLEYREKSGGEYTGGPMYYIKNGLPKLFAPLAVLYSAAAVPAVFCSGNFTQTNSAVLSIGGSGIIRLAGGIFFALLTLIV
;
A
#
# COMPACT_ATOMS: atom_id res chain seq x y z
N MET A 1 18.39 -1.90 -8.11
CA MET A 1 18.12 -0.95 -9.21
C MET A 1 17.10 -1.47 -10.23
N LEU A 2 17.14 -2.75 -10.60
CA LEU A 2 16.24 -3.35 -11.61
C LEU A 2 14.73 -3.12 -11.32
N PRO A 3 14.19 -3.37 -10.10
CA PRO A 3 12.76 -3.18 -9.82
C PRO A 3 12.31 -1.73 -9.96
N PHE A 4 13.16 -0.77 -9.61
CA PHE A 4 12.86 0.65 -9.71
C PHE A 4 12.75 1.11 -11.18
N VAL A 5 13.69 0.68 -12.02
CA VAL A 5 13.66 0.97 -13.47
C VAL A 5 12.41 0.36 -14.11
N PHE A 6 12.08 -0.88 -13.75
CA PHE A 6 10.87 -1.54 -14.23
C PHE A 6 9.59 -0.81 -13.82
N LEU A 7 9.50 -0.35 -12.57
CA LEU A 7 8.37 0.43 -12.08
C LEU A 7 8.20 1.74 -12.86
N ILE A 8 9.29 2.45 -13.12
CA ILE A 8 9.22 3.69 -13.91
C ILE A 8 8.77 3.41 -15.35
N ILE A 9 9.34 2.40 -16.00
CA ILE A 9 8.96 2.02 -17.37
C ILE A 9 7.47 1.68 -17.43
N CYS A 10 6.99 0.82 -16.54
CA CYS A 10 5.56 0.47 -16.46
C CYS A 10 4.70 1.71 -16.17
N GLY A 11 5.11 2.55 -15.23
CA GLY A 11 4.39 3.77 -14.88
C GLY A 11 4.28 4.74 -16.05
N VAL A 12 5.36 4.96 -16.79
CA VAL A 12 5.36 5.79 -18.00
C VAL A 12 4.49 5.18 -19.08
N TYR A 13 4.63 3.89 -19.35
CA TYR A 13 3.81 3.17 -20.33
C TYR A 13 2.31 3.31 -20.04
N PHE A 14 1.89 3.02 -18.81
CA PHE A 14 0.48 3.15 -18.43
C PHE A 14 0.00 4.59 -18.42
N THR A 15 0.84 5.55 -18.01
CA THR A 15 0.49 6.99 -18.04
C THR A 15 0.17 7.45 -19.45
N LEU A 16 0.99 7.07 -20.42
CA LEU A 16 0.78 7.42 -21.82
C LEU A 16 -0.44 6.69 -22.40
N LYS A 17 -0.56 5.39 -22.16
CA LYS A 17 -1.67 4.58 -22.67
C LYS A 17 -3.02 4.99 -22.08
N CYS A 18 -3.08 5.37 -20.81
CA CYS A 18 -4.28 5.85 -20.14
C CYS A 18 -4.49 7.37 -20.27
N ARG A 19 -3.74 8.05 -21.15
CA ARG A 19 -3.89 9.49 -21.45
C ARG A 19 -3.88 10.35 -20.20
N PHE A 20 -2.85 10.18 -19.37
CA PHE A 20 -2.66 10.93 -18.13
C PHE A 20 -3.86 10.85 -17.17
N PHE A 21 -4.40 9.66 -17.00
CA PHE A 21 -5.57 9.36 -16.16
C PHE A 21 -5.45 9.98 -14.76
N GLN A 22 -4.29 9.88 -14.12
CA GLN A 22 -4.04 10.39 -12.78
C GLN A 22 -4.31 11.90 -12.66
N PHE A 23 -4.00 12.70 -13.68
CA PHE A 23 -4.25 14.14 -13.64
C PHE A 23 -5.71 14.50 -13.95
N ARG A 24 -6.35 13.76 -14.85
CA ARG A 24 -7.73 14.02 -15.26
C ARG A 24 -8.74 13.68 -14.18
N PHE A 25 -8.52 12.59 -13.45
CA PHE A 25 -9.46 12.07 -12.47
C PHE A 25 -9.14 12.46 -11.04
N LEU A 26 -7.95 13.00 -10.75
CA LEU A 26 -7.56 13.43 -9.42
C LEU A 26 -8.56 14.42 -8.77
N PRO A 27 -8.99 15.51 -9.44
CA PRO A 27 -9.95 16.44 -8.84
C PRO A 27 -11.30 15.78 -8.55
N SER A 28 -11.77 14.94 -9.47
CA SER A 28 -13.03 14.22 -9.33
C SER A 28 -12.97 13.20 -8.18
N SER A 29 -11.87 12.46 -8.08
CA SER A 29 -11.64 11.48 -7.02
C SER A 29 -11.56 12.13 -5.64
N LEU A 30 -10.87 13.26 -5.53
CA LEU A 30 -10.83 14.04 -4.29
C LEU A 30 -12.21 14.56 -3.90
N LYS A 31 -12.96 15.13 -4.85
CA LYS A 31 -14.32 15.60 -4.61
C LYS A 31 -15.24 14.46 -4.16
N TYR A 32 -15.10 13.27 -4.74
CA TYR A 32 -15.89 12.09 -4.36
C TYR A 32 -15.51 11.59 -2.96
N ALA A 33 -14.23 11.49 -2.67
CA ALA A 33 -13.74 11.02 -1.37
C ALA A 33 -14.17 11.97 -0.24
N PHE A 34 -13.97 13.27 -0.40
CA PHE A 34 -14.36 14.27 0.62
C PHE A 34 -15.85 14.59 0.61
N GLY A 35 -16.54 14.54 -0.53
CA GLY A 35 -17.99 14.73 -0.62
C GLY A 35 -18.79 13.59 0.02
N GLY A 36 -18.20 12.41 0.11
CA GLY A 36 -18.80 11.22 0.73
C GLY A 36 -18.80 11.21 2.26
N MET A 37 -18.26 12.24 2.93
CA MET A 37 -18.25 12.32 4.40
C MET A 37 -19.65 12.29 5.03
N LYS A 38 -20.69 12.72 4.30
CA LYS A 38 -22.07 12.86 4.81
C LYS A 38 -23.04 11.76 4.33
N LYS A 39 -22.68 10.92 3.37
CA LYS A 39 -23.56 9.86 2.85
C LYS A 39 -22.88 8.51 2.94
N SER A 40 -23.18 7.79 3.99
CA SER A 40 -23.16 6.33 3.94
C SER A 40 -24.39 5.91 3.15
N ASP A 41 -24.23 5.55 1.88
CA ASP A 41 -25.28 4.84 1.15
C ASP A 41 -25.40 3.48 1.83
N GLY A 42 -26.51 3.27 2.56
CA GLY A 42 -26.74 2.12 3.44
C GLY A 42 -26.72 0.73 2.79
N LYS A 43 -26.18 0.60 1.58
CA LYS A 43 -26.03 -0.67 0.85
C LYS A 43 -24.61 -1.26 0.88
N SER A 44 -23.57 -0.49 1.21
CA SER A 44 -22.18 -1.01 1.22
C SER A 44 -21.43 -0.84 2.55
N GLY A 45 -22.08 -0.40 3.61
CA GLY A 45 -21.49 -0.37 4.97
C GLY A 45 -20.33 0.60 5.20
N VAL A 46 -19.53 0.94 4.19
CA VAL A 46 -18.32 1.77 4.29
C VAL A 46 -18.41 2.97 3.34
N SER A 47 -18.23 4.19 3.87
CA SER A 47 -18.22 5.39 3.04
C SER A 47 -16.93 5.52 2.23
N PRO A 48 -16.93 6.23 1.07
CA PRO A 48 -15.71 6.47 0.28
C PRO A 48 -14.58 7.13 1.09
N PHE A 49 -14.95 8.01 2.01
CA PHE A 49 -14.00 8.65 2.92
C PHE A 49 -13.37 7.65 3.90
N GLN A 50 -14.20 6.79 4.51
CA GLN A 50 -13.70 5.74 5.40
C GLN A 50 -12.77 4.76 4.67
N ALA A 51 -13.12 4.36 3.45
CA ALA A 51 -12.27 3.52 2.62
C ALA A 51 -10.92 4.18 2.32
N ALA A 52 -10.93 5.49 1.99
CA ALA A 52 -9.70 6.25 1.76
C ALA A 52 -8.86 6.37 3.04
N CYS A 53 -9.47 6.64 4.20
CA CYS A 53 -8.78 6.70 5.48
C CYS A 53 -8.16 5.36 5.86
N THR A 54 -8.87 4.25 5.65
CA THR A 54 -8.36 2.90 5.91
C THR A 54 -7.16 2.58 5.00
N ALA A 55 -7.25 2.91 3.72
CA ALA A 55 -6.15 2.71 2.76
C ALA A 55 -4.92 3.55 3.13
N LEU A 56 -5.11 4.82 3.53
CA LEU A 56 -4.02 5.69 4.00
C LEU A 56 -3.39 5.16 5.28
N SER A 57 -4.20 4.76 6.26
CA SER A 57 -3.74 4.18 7.52
C SER A 57 -2.88 2.93 7.31
N ALA A 58 -3.26 2.06 6.36
CA ALA A 58 -2.48 0.89 6.02
C ALA A 58 -1.18 1.20 5.25
N THR A 59 -1.11 2.35 4.58
CA THR A 59 0.02 2.70 3.70
C THR A 59 1.05 3.59 4.41
N VAL A 60 0.60 4.48 5.30
CA VAL A 60 1.47 5.42 6.02
C VAL A 60 2.09 4.71 7.22
N GLY A 61 3.38 4.48 7.16
CA GLY A 61 4.16 3.83 8.22
C GLY A 61 5.46 4.57 8.50
N THR A 62 6.25 4.04 9.42
CA THR A 62 7.57 4.60 9.78
C THR A 62 8.54 4.67 8.60
N GLY A 63 8.37 3.81 7.58
CA GLY A 63 9.14 3.87 6.35
C GLY A 63 8.96 5.18 5.59
N ASN A 64 7.78 5.79 5.66
CA ASN A 64 7.48 7.08 5.01
C ASN A 64 8.09 8.27 5.76
N ILE A 65 8.48 8.09 7.01
CA ILE A 65 9.10 9.13 7.86
C ILE A 65 10.61 8.88 7.93
N ALA A 66 11.02 7.80 8.57
CA ALA A 66 12.43 7.49 8.79
C ALA A 66 13.16 7.12 7.49
N GLY A 67 12.51 6.39 6.57
CA GLY A 67 13.05 6.03 5.27
C GLY A 67 13.28 7.25 4.38
N VAL A 68 12.33 8.19 4.37
CA VAL A 68 12.47 9.45 3.62
C VAL A 68 13.57 10.32 4.24
N ALA A 69 13.59 10.46 5.57
CA ALA A 69 14.64 11.21 6.27
C ALA A 69 16.04 10.63 5.97
N GLY A 70 16.20 9.30 6.03
CA GLY A 70 17.44 8.61 5.68
C GLY A 70 17.84 8.81 4.23
N ALA A 71 16.91 8.72 3.30
CA ALA A 71 17.17 8.94 1.89
C ALA A 71 17.60 10.40 1.59
N VAL A 72 16.99 11.37 2.27
CA VAL A 72 17.37 12.78 2.15
C VAL A 72 18.75 13.04 2.79
N ALA A 73 19.04 12.41 3.92
CA ALA A 73 20.35 12.54 4.58
C ALA A 73 21.51 12.02 3.71
N ILE A 74 21.28 10.95 2.94
CA ILE A 74 22.29 10.32 2.09
C ILE A 74 22.32 10.98 0.69
N GLY A 75 21.16 11.20 0.09
CA GLY A 75 21.02 11.65 -1.31
C GLY A 75 20.73 13.14 -1.49
N GLY A 76 20.62 13.89 -0.40
CA GLY A 76 20.33 15.33 -0.44
C GLY A 76 19.00 15.66 -1.12
N ALA A 77 18.90 16.88 -1.65
CA ALA A 77 17.70 17.35 -2.38
C ALA A 77 17.35 16.50 -3.62
N GLY A 78 18.35 15.88 -4.25
CA GLY A 78 18.15 14.99 -5.39
C GLY A 78 17.27 13.78 -5.05
N ALA A 79 17.34 13.27 -3.83
CA ALA A 79 16.49 12.17 -3.40
C ALA A 79 15.01 12.53 -3.45
N VAL A 80 14.64 13.74 -3.01
CA VAL A 80 13.25 14.24 -3.03
C VAL A 80 12.72 14.31 -4.46
N PHE A 81 13.52 14.79 -5.39
CA PHE A 81 13.15 14.88 -6.80
C PHE A 81 12.84 13.49 -7.38
N TRP A 82 13.70 12.50 -7.14
CA TRP A 82 13.48 11.13 -7.61
C TRP A 82 12.31 10.44 -6.93
N MET A 83 12.05 10.75 -5.65
CA MET A 83 10.84 10.26 -4.96
C MET A 83 9.57 10.79 -5.63
N TRP A 84 9.52 12.04 -6.05
CA TRP A 84 8.38 12.60 -6.77
C TRP A 84 8.16 11.91 -8.12
N ILE A 85 9.21 11.72 -8.90
CA ILE A 85 9.13 11.00 -10.18
C ILE A 85 8.59 9.57 -9.95
N SER A 86 9.13 8.88 -8.95
CA SER A 86 8.68 7.54 -8.58
C SER A 86 7.22 7.51 -8.13
N ALA A 87 6.79 8.51 -7.35
CA ALA A 87 5.41 8.63 -6.90
C ALA A 87 4.43 8.80 -8.06
N PHE A 88 4.75 9.66 -9.04
CA PHE A 88 3.93 9.83 -10.24
C PHE A 88 3.83 8.55 -11.06
N ALA A 89 4.94 7.84 -11.25
CA ALA A 89 4.95 6.55 -11.94
C ALA A 89 4.16 5.48 -11.15
N GLY A 90 4.27 5.49 -9.82
CA GLY A 90 3.58 4.56 -8.94
C GLY A 90 2.06 4.75 -8.88
N MET A 91 1.58 6.00 -9.00
CA MET A 91 0.14 6.29 -8.96
C MET A 91 -0.65 5.48 -9.99
N ILE A 92 -0.25 5.48 -11.26
CA ILE A 92 -0.99 4.80 -12.31
C ILE A 92 -0.89 3.28 -12.20
N VAL A 93 0.27 2.78 -11.74
CA VAL A 93 0.45 1.34 -11.47
C VAL A 93 -0.52 0.90 -10.37
N LYS A 94 -0.66 1.70 -9.31
CA LYS A 94 -1.60 1.41 -8.22
C LYS A 94 -3.06 1.46 -8.68
N VAL A 95 -3.43 2.40 -9.54
CA VAL A 95 -4.76 2.45 -10.15
C VAL A 95 -5.02 1.17 -10.96
N ALA A 96 -4.06 0.73 -11.77
CA ALA A 96 -4.19 -0.50 -12.55
C ALA A 96 -4.36 -1.73 -11.64
N GLU A 97 -3.59 -1.82 -10.56
CA GLU A 97 -3.71 -2.88 -9.55
C GLU A 97 -5.11 -2.93 -8.92
N ILE A 98 -5.65 -1.77 -8.52
CA ILE A 98 -6.99 -1.68 -7.93
C ILE A 98 -8.06 -2.11 -8.93
N ILE A 99 -7.99 -1.65 -10.19
CA ILE A 99 -8.95 -2.02 -11.23
C ILE A 99 -8.91 -3.53 -11.48
N LEU A 100 -7.72 -4.12 -11.61
CA LEU A 100 -7.57 -5.56 -11.78
C LEU A 100 -8.11 -6.34 -10.57
N SER A 101 -7.87 -5.86 -9.35
CA SER A 101 -8.38 -6.47 -8.13
C SER A 101 -9.90 -6.44 -8.05
N LEU A 102 -10.56 -5.40 -8.56
CA LEU A 102 -12.01 -5.29 -8.62
C LEU A 102 -12.62 -6.15 -9.74
N GLU A 103 -11.97 -6.21 -10.90
CA GLU A 103 -12.44 -6.96 -12.06
C GLU A 103 -12.41 -8.47 -11.81
N TYR A 104 -11.32 -8.97 -11.23
CA TYR A 104 -11.09 -10.39 -10.99
C TYR A 104 -11.41 -10.86 -9.56
N ARG A 105 -12.18 -10.07 -8.79
CA ARG A 105 -12.62 -10.48 -7.46
C ARG A 105 -13.56 -11.68 -7.51
N GLU A 106 -13.42 -12.56 -6.54
CA GLU A 106 -14.31 -13.72 -6.36
C GLU A 106 -15.28 -13.45 -5.20
N LYS A 107 -16.48 -14.02 -5.31
CA LYS A 107 -17.47 -13.99 -4.22
C LYS A 107 -17.36 -15.31 -3.44
N SER A 108 -16.95 -15.23 -2.20
CA SER A 108 -16.82 -16.37 -1.31
C SER A 108 -17.57 -16.12 -0.01
N GLY A 109 -18.48 -17.00 0.37
CA GLY A 109 -19.21 -16.89 1.64
C GLY A 109 -20.09 -15.65 1.82
N GLY A 110 -20.47 -14.97 0.72
CA GLY A 110 -21.26 -13.72 0.78
C GLY A 110 -20.43 -12.45 0.71
N GLU A 111 -19.11 -12.54 0.89
CA GLU A 111 -18.18 -11.42 0.79
C GLU A 111 -17.36 -11.46 -0.51
N TYR A 112 -16.94 -10.28 -0.96
CA TYR A 112 -16.06 -10.16 -2.11
C TYR A 112 -14.61 -10.16 -1.66
N THR A 113 -13.83 -11.10 -2.19
CA THR A 113 -12.39 -11.20 -1.97
C THR A 113 -11.66 -10.92 -3.29
N GLY A 114 -10.65 -10.07 -3.23
CA GLY A 114 -9.84 -9.68 -4.38
C GLY A 114 -8.38 -9.52 -3.98
N GLY A 115 -7.53 -9.24 -4.96
CA GLY A 115 -6.12 -9.01 -4.74
C GLY A 115 -5.25 -9.63 -5.82
N PRO A 116 -3.91 -9.48 -5.72
CA PRO A 116 -2.97 -9.96 -6.74
C PRO A 116 -3.11 -11.45 -7.05
N MET A 117 -3.34 -12.30 -6.04
CA MET A 117 -3.51 -13.73 -6.23
C MET A 117 -4.72 -14.05 -7.13
N TYR A 118 -5.82 -13.29 -7.01
CA TYR A 118 -7.04 -13.52 -7.80
C TYR A 118 -6.87 -13.11 -9.25
N TYR A 119 -6.32 -11.92 -9.53
CA TYR A 119 -6.13 -11.53 -10.93
C TYR A 119 -4.98 -12.27 -11.62
N ILE A 120 -3.99 -12.79 -10.90
CA ILE A 120 -2.99 -13.71 -11.47
C ILE A 120 -3.65 -15.04 -11.83
N LYS A 121 -4.48 -15.60 -10.94
CA LYS A 121 -5.15 -16.88 -11.15
C LYS A 121 -6.19 -16.81 -12.28
N ASN A 122 -7.01 -15.75 -12.29
CA ASN A 122 -8.18 -15.66 -13.16
C ASN A 122 -7.93 -14.84 -14.46
N GLY A 123 -6.96 -13.92 -14.44
CA GLY A 123 -6.65 -13.06 -15.57
C GLY A 123 -5.52 -13.56 -16.47
N LEU A 124 -4.71 -14.51 -16.01
CA LEU A 124 -3.61 -15.08 -16.78
C LEU A 124 -3.90 -16.52 -17.21
N PRO A 125 -3.24 -17.01 -18.29
CA PRO A 125 -3.33 -18.43 -18.68
C PRO A 125 -2.98 -19.35 -17.52
N LYS A 126 -3.58 -20.55 -17.49
CA LYS A 126 -3.40 -21.56 -16.42
C LYS A 126 -1.93 -21.91 -16.09
N LEU A 127 -1.03 -21.72 -17.06
CA LEU A 127 0.40 -21.89 -16.86
C LEU A 127 0.97 -20.99 -15.75
N PHE A 128 0.39 -19.82 -15.52
CA PHE A 128 0.80 -18.86 -14.49
C PHE A 128 0.10 -19.04 -13.14
N ALA A 129 -0.81 -20.02 -13.00
CA ALA A 129 -1.49 -20.28 -11.74
C ALA A 129 -0.53 -20.54 -10.54
N PRO A 130 0.61 -21.24 -10.68
CA PRO A 130 1.58 -21.40 -9.60
C PRO A 130 2.13 -20.07 -9.08
N LEU A 131 2.17 -19.02 -9.91
CA LEU A 131 2.64 -17.70 -9.53
C LEU A 131 1.70 -17.04 -8.50
N ALA A 132 0.39 -17.31 -8.57
CA ALA A 132 -0.58 -16.83 -7.59
C ALA A 132 -0.32 -17.44 -6.21
N VAL A 133 -0.01 -18.74 -6.17
CA VAL A 133 0.34 -19.45 -4.92
C VAL A 133 1.66 -18.91 -4.35
N LEU A 134 2.67 -18.76 -5.21
CA LEU A 134 3.97 -18.21 -4.81
C LEU A 134 3.82 -16.78 -4.24
N TYR A 135 3.01 -15.94 -4.90
CA TYR A 135 2.71 -14.60 -4.42
C TYR A 135 2.06 -14.64 -3.03
N SER A 136 1.03 -15.47 -2.84
CA SER A 136 0.35 -15.61 -1.55
C SER A 136 1.29 -16.10 -0.44
N ALA A 137 2.12 -17.09 -0.74
CA ALA A 137 3.11 -17.62 0.19
C ALA A 137 4.18 -16.58 0.57
N ALA A 138 4.59 -15.72 -0.36
CA ALA A 138 5.54 -14.65 -0.11
C ALA A 138 4.91 -13.45 0.61
N ALA A 139 3.62 -13.19 0.38
CA ALA A 139 2.92 -12.05 1.00
C ALA A 139 2.78 -12.20 2.52
N VAL A 140 2.57 -13.43 3.03
CA VAL A 140 2.42 -13.68 4.46
C VAL A 140 3.66 -13.22 5.24
N PRO A 141 4.89 -13.73 5.00
CA PRO A 141 6.08 -13.25 5.71
C PRO A 141 6.39 -11.77 5.42
N ALA A 142 6.09 -11.27 4.22
CA ALA A 142 6.30 -9.86 3.89
C ALA A 142 5.48 -8.92 4.78
N VAL A 143 4.21 -9.25 5.06
CA VAL A 143 3.35 -8.47 5.97
C VAL A 143 3.91 -8.47 7.38
N PHE A 144 4.36 -9.61 7.89
CA PHE A 144 4.99 -9.70 9.21
C PHE A 144 6.27 -8.85 9.29
N CYS A 145 7.15 -8.96 8.29
CA CYS A 145 8.44 -8.27 8.31
C CYS A 145 8.31 -6.76 8.10
N SER A 146 7.55 -6.32 7.11
CA SER A 146 7.47 -4.90 6.73
C SER A 146 6.47 -4.11 7.55
N GLY A 147 5.34 -4.72 7.94
CA GLY A 147 4.28 -4.05 8.68
C GLY A 147 4.62 -3.86 10.16
N ASN A 148 4.84 -4.96 10.85
CA ASN A 148 4.92 -4.95 12.31
C ASN A 148 6.33 -4.75 12.85
N PHE A 149 7.33 -5.50 12.36
CA PHE A 149 8.69 -5.46 12.92
C PHE A 149 9.37 -4.10 12.78
N THR A 150 9.31 -3.51 11.59
CA THR A 150 9.94 -2.21 11.33
C THR A 150 9.28 -1.08 12.09
N GLN A 151 7.95 -1.10 12.19
CA GLN A 151 7.20 -0.06 12.90
C GLN A 151 7.41 -0.15 14.41
N THR A 152 7.29 -1.33 14.99
CA THR A 152 7.52 -1.58 16.41
C THR A 152 8.97 -1.26 16.79
N ASN A 153 9.93 -1.69 15.97
CA ASN A 153 11.35 -1.39 16.23
C ASN A 153 11.62 0.12 16.23
N SER A 154 11.06 0.86 15.27
CA SER A 154 11.22 2.32 15.20
C SER A 154 10.57 3.02 16.40
N ALA A 155 9.37 2.58 16.79
CA ALA A 155 8.68 3.11 17.97
C ALA A 155 9.47 2.88 19.26
N VAL A 156 9.98 1.67 19.45
CA VAL A 156 10.79 1.32 20.63
C VAL A 156 12.11 2.07 20.65
N LEU A 157 12.77 2.25 19.51
CA LEU A 157 14.00 3.04 19.41
C LEU A 157 13.76 4.53 19.73
N SER A 158 12.58 5.06 19.39
CA SER A 158 12.21 6.45 19.66
C SER A 158 12.03 6.74 21.16
N ILE A 159 11.65 5.73 21.95
CA ILE A 159 11.51 5.86 23.41
C ILE A 159 12.90 6.10 24.06
N GLY A 160 13.97 5.62 23.42
CA GLY A 160 15.33 5.72 23.96
C GLY A 160 15.54 4.82 25.19
N GLY A 161 16.66 5.01 25.87
CA GLY A 161 16.96 4.33 27.13
C GLY A 161 17.70 3.00 26.99
N SER A 162 17.86 2.32 28.14
CA SER A 162 18.57 1.05 28.25
C SER A 162 17.81 -0.11 27.58
N GLY A 163 18.50 -1.24 27.39
CA GLY A 163 17.90 -2.45 26.81
C GLY A 163 16.63 -2.93 27.51
N ILE A 164 16.52 -2.71 28.81
CA ILE A 164 15.33 -3.07 29.60
C ILE A 164 14.12 -2.21 29.21
N ILE A 165 14.31 -0.90 29.03
CA ILE A 165 13.22 0.01 28.61
C ILE A 165 12.72 -0.34 27.21
N ARG A 166 13.63 -0.70 26.31
CA ARG A 166 13.28 -1.16 24.96
C ARG A 166 12.51 -2.47 24.98
N LEU A 167 12.91 -3.42 25.84
CA LEU A 167 12.19 -4.68 26.01
C LEU A 167 10.77 -4.46 26.54
N ALA A 168 10.64 -3.60 27.58
CA ALA A 168 9.35 -3.23 28.14
C ALA A 168 8.43 -2.55 27.10
N GLY A 169 8.98 -1.63 26.30
CA GLY A 169 8.28 -1.01 25.18
C GLY A 169 7.82 -2.02 24.13
N GLY A 170 8.68 -2.97 23.76
CA GLY A 170 8.33 -4.04 22.82
C GLY A 170 7.19 -4.92 23.33
N ILE A 171 7.23 -5.31 24.61
CA ILE A 171 6.15 -6.08 25.25
C ILE A 171 4.86 -5.27 25.30
N PHE A 172 4.93 -3.98 25.64
CA PHE A 172 3.77 -3.11 25.66
C PHE A 172 3.09 -3.01 24.28
N PHE A 173 3.84 -2.81 23.21
CA PHE A 173 3.29 -2.82 21.84
C PHE A 173 2.72 -4.18 21.44
N ALA A 174 3.38 -5.27 21.82
CA ALA A 174 2.87 -6.62 21.57
C ALA A 174 1.53 -6.87 22.26
N LEU A 175 1.38 -6.44 23.52
CA LEU A 175 0.12 -6.54 24.25
C LEU A 175 -0.98 -5.66 23.63
N LEU A 176 -0.65 -4.44 23.20
CA LEU A 176 -1.60 -3.57 22.50
C LEU A 176 -2.13 -4.22 21.21
N THR A 177 -1.28 -4.89 20.44
CA THR A 177 -1.70 -5.56 19.19
C THR A 177 -2.53 -6.82 19.44
N LEU A 178 -2.49 -7.40 20.63
CA LEU A 178 -3.34 -8.54 21.00
C LEU A 178 -4.76 -8.13 21.44
N ILE A 179 -4.94 -6.85 21.82
CA ILE A 179 -6.23 -6.33 22.29
C ILE A 179 -7.09 -5.81 21.13
N VAL A 180 -6.45 -5.46 20.00
CA VAL A 180 -7.10 -4.94 18.79
C VAL A 180 -7.38 -6.06 17.80
#